data_965806ba37172ae6ac81d03a42d40d66
#
_entry.id   965806ba37172ae6ac81d03a42d40d66
#
_cell.length_a   1.000
_cell.length_b   1.000
_cell.length_c   1.000
_cell.angle_alpha   90.00
_cell.angle_beta   90.00
_cell.angle_gamma   90.00
#
_symmetry.space_group_name_H-M   'P 1'
#
loop_
_entity.id
_entity.type
_entity.pdbx_description
1 polymer ?
#
loop_
_entity_poly.entity_id
_entity_poly.type
_entity_poly.pdbx_seq_one_letter_code
_entity_poly.pdbx_strand_id
1 'polypeptide(L)'
;MTSVIYPGTFDPITNGHLDIIARSAVIFPKVFVAVANSPSKKPLFSLEERVELVRQSVAHLPNVEVFGFSDLLANEIKAKKITAIIRGVRTTT
;
A
#
# COMPACT_ATOMS: atom_id res chain seq x y z
N MET A 1 11.13 0.53 16.45
CA MET A 1 10.83 -0.45 15.39
C MET A 1 10.66 0.24 14.06
N THR A 2 11.15 -0.38 13.01
CA THR A 2 11.05 0.19 11.68
C THR A 2 9.70 -0.18 11.07
N SER A 3 8.98 0.82 10.64
CA SER A 3 7.77 0.60 9.86
C SER A 3 7.91 1.29 8.52
N VAL A 4 7.34 0.69 7.51
CA VAL A 4 7.42 1.22 6.15
C VAL A 4 6.03 1.32 5.55
N ILE A 5 5.88 2.18 4.56
CA ILE A 5 4.63 2.36 3.87
C ILE A 5 4.83 2.17 2.38
N TYR A 6 3.90 1.49 1.75
CA TYR A 6 3.90 1.28 0.31
C TYR A 6 2.65 1.92 -0.26
N PRO A 7 2.76 3.14 -0.80
CA PRO A 7 1.59 3.84 -1.34
C PRO A 7 1.37 3.51 -2.80
N GLY A 8 0.14 3.54 -3.22
CA GLY A 8 -0.21 3.35 -4.61
C GLY A 8 -1.71 3.41 -4.80
N THR A 9 -2.15 3.43 -6.06
CA THR A 9 -3.58 3.42 -6.34
C THR A 9 -4.17 2.01 -6.33
N PHE A 10 -3.38 1.01 -6.70
CA PHE A 10 -3.81 -0.40 -6.70
C PHE A 10 -5.17 -0.59 -7.36
N ASP A 11 -5.27 -0.24 -8.60
CA ASP A 11 -6.53 -0.24 -9.32
C ASP A 11 -6.46 -1.15 -10.55
N PRO A 12 -6.49 -2.47 -10.38
CA PRO A 12 -6.41 -3.22 -9.12
C PRO A 12 -4.98 -3.56 -8.70
N ILE A 13 -4.87 -4.20 -7.55
CA ILE A 13 -3.58 -4.73 -7.12
C ILE A 13 -3.13 -5.83 -8.09
N THR A 14 -1.83 -5.87 -8.36
CA THR A 14 -1.25 -6.85 -9.28
C THR A 14 -0.28 -7.76 -8.55
N ASN A 15 0.16 -8.83 -9.25
CA ASN A 15 1.16 -9.73 -8.69
C ASN A 15 2.47 -9.02 -8.39
N GLY A 16 2.81 -8.00 -9.19
CA GLY A 16 4.00 -7.20 -8.92
C GLY A 16 3.90 -6.46 -7.60
N HIS A 17 2.73 -5.89 -7.32
CA HIS A 17 2.49 -5.22 -6.04
C HIS A 17 2.58 -6.23 -4.89
N LEU A 18 1.96 -7.40 -5.06
CA LEU A 18 1.97 -8.42 -4.03
C LEU A 18 3.38 -8.91 -3.72
N ASP A 19 4.19 -9.05 -4.74
CA ASP A 19 5.58 -9.48 -4.57
C ASP A 19 6.35 -8.49 -3.71
N ILE A 20 6.20 -7.20 -3.99
CA ILE A 20 6.88 -6.15 -3.23
C ILE A 20 6.40 -6.15 -1.78
N ILE A 21 5.09 -6.29 -1.58
CA ILE A 21 4.52 -6.30 -0.23
C ILE A 21 5.03 -7.51 0.55
N ALA A 22 5.04 -8.68 -0.08
CA ALA A 22 5.47 -9.90 0.59
C ALA A 22 6.94 -9.84 0.97
N ARG A 23 7.78 -9.34 0.07
CA ARG A 23 9.21 -9.20 0.36
C ARG A 23 9.44 -8.20 1.48
N SER A 24 8.69 -7.12 1.47
CA SER A 24 8.81 -6.10 2.52
C SER A 24 8.36 -6.65 3.87
N ALA A 25 7.33 -7.48 3.88
CA ALA A 25 6.82 -8.06 5.10
C ALA A 25 7.83 -9.00 5.76
N VAL A 26 8.72 -9.59 4.97
CA VAL A 26 9.81 -10.42 5.51
C VAL A 26 10.89 -9.56 6.15
N ILE A 27 11.18 -8.42 5.54
CA ILE A 27 12.30 -7.57 5.95
C ILE A 27 11.95 -6.67 7.12
N PHE A 28 10.74 -6.12 7.12
CA PHE A 28 10.35 -5.10 8.09
C PHE A 28 9.29 -5.64 9.06
N PRO A 29 9.35 -5.21 10.32
CA PRO A 29 8.37 -5.70 11.32
C PRO A 29 6.96 -5.22 11.08
N LYS A 30 6.79 -4.08 10.37
CA LYS A 30 5.46 -3.57 10.08
C LYS A 30 5.45 -2.93 8.71
N VAL A 31 4.49 -3.31 7.88
CA VAL A 31 4.30 -2.76 6.54
C VAL A 31 2.89 -2.21 6.43
N PHE A 32 2.80 -0.94 6.05
CA PHE A 32 1.51 -0.32 5.75
C PHE A 32 1.35 -0.24 4.24
N VAL A 33 0.20 -0.67 3.75
CA VAL A 33 -0.14 -0.49 2.34
C VAL A 33 -1.19 0.61 2.27
N ALA A 34 -0.82 1.72 1.67
CA ALA A 34 -1.68 2.90 1.60
C ALA A 34 -2.30 3.01 0.23
N VAL A 35 -3.60 2.81 0.16
CA VAL A 35 -4.34 2.87 -1.10
C VAL A 35 -4.78 4.30 -1.32
N ALA A 36 -4.23 4.94 -2.35
CA ALA A 36 -4.52 6.34 -2.63
C ALA A 36 -5.84 6.47 -3.38
N ASN A 37 -6.57 7.52 -3.04
CA ASN A 37 -7.74 7.86 -3.81
C ASN A 37 -7.28 8.23 -5.22
N SER A 38 -7.88 7.58 -6.21
CA SER A 38 -7.42 7.75 -7.58
C SER A 38 -7.72 9.14 -8.09
N PRO A 39 -6.75 9.82 -8.73
CA PRO A 39 -7.04 11.08 -9.39
C PRO A 39 -7.78 10.88 -10.70
N SER A 40 -7.88 9.66 -11.16
CA SER A 40 -8.59 9.36 -12.40
C SER A 40 -10.07 9.59 -12.22
N LYS A 41 -10.70 10.07 -13.28
CA LYS A 41 -12.13 10.30 -13.25
C LYS A 41 -12.94 9.01 -13.32
N LYS A 42 -12.32 7.94 -13.81
CA LYS A 42 -13.00 6.66 -13.98
C LYS A 42 -12.13 5.52 -13.51
N PRO A 43 -11.94 5.41 -12.21
CA PRO A 43 -11.19 4.26 -11.70
C PRO A 43 -11.99 2.99 -11.92
N LEU A 44 -11.29 1.87 -12.08
CA LEU A 44 -11.95 0.58 -12.24
C LEU A 44 -12.74 0.18 -11.00
N PHE A 45 -12.21 0.52 -9.85
CA PHE A 45 -12.82 0.18 -8.57
C PHE A 45 -12.85 1.41 -7.67
N SER A 46 -13.83 1.49 -6.80
CA SER A 46 -13.87 2.55 -5.80
C SER A 46 -12.72 2.38 -4.82
N LEU A 47 -12.44 3.43 -4.06
CA LEU A 47 -11.39 3.36 -3.05
C LEU A 47 -11.65 2.22 -2.06
N GLU A 48 -12.90 2.10 -1.61
CA GLU A 48 -13.26 1.06 -0.66
C GLU A 48 -13.06 -0.33 -1.25
N GLU A 49 -13.43 -0.51 -2.51
CA GLU A 49 -13.25 -1.79 -3.18
C GLU A 49 -11.77 -2.12 -3.32
N ARG A 50 -10.97 -1.13 -3.67
CA ARG A 50 -9.53 -1.34 -3.82
C ARG A 50 -8.86 -1.69 -2.50
N VAL A 51 -9.26 -1.02 -1.43
CA VAL A 51 -8.74 -1.33 -0.09
C VAL A 51 -9.08 -2.77 0.28
N GLU A 52 -10.31 -3.17 0.02
CA GLU A 52 -10.74 -4.53 0.37
C GLU A 52 -10.03 -5.59 -0.45
N LEU A 53 -9.84 -5.33 -1.74
CA LEU A 53 -9.10 -6.27 -2.59
C LEU A 53 -7.67 -6.44 -2.12
N VAL A 54 -7.01 -5.35 -1.77
CA VAL A 54 -5.66 -5.41 -1.25
C VAL A 54 -5.63 -6.16 0.08
N ARG A 55 -6.59 -5.85 0.96
CA ARG A 55 -6.65 -6.50 2.26
C ARG A 55 -6.79 -8.00 2.13
N GLN A 56 -7.65 -8.46 1.23
CA GLN A 56 -7.83 -9.89 1.00
C GLN A 56 -6.56 -10.52 0.44
N SER A 57 -5.88 -9.80 -0.45
CA SER A 57 -4.68 -10.33 -1.09
C SER A 57 -3.53 -10.50 -0.12
N VAL A 58 -3.48 -9.71 0.95
CA VAL A 58 -2.38 -9.76 1.92
C VAL A 58 -2.83 -10.34 3.26
N ALA A 59 -3.99 -10.98 3.31
CA ALA A 59 -4.54 -11.50 4.55
C ALA A 59 -3.62 -12.53 5.23
N HIS A 60 -2.78 -13.19 4.45
CA HIS A 60 -1.83 -14.18 4.98
C HIS A 60 -0.56 -13.53 5.57
N LEU A 61 -0.45 -12.22 5.51
CA LEU A 61 0.73 -11.50 6.00
C LEU A 61 0.33 -10.73 7.26
N PRO A 62 0.64 -11.28 8.45
CA PRO A 62 0.10 -10.71 9.70
C PRO A 62 0.65 -9.33 10.06
N ASN A 63 1.81 -8.95 9.52
CA ASN A 63 2.39 -7.66 9.82
C ASN A 63 2.11 -6.60 8.75
N VAL A 64 1.16 -6.87 7.86
CA VAL A 64 0.76 -5.92 6.83
C VAL A 64 -0.60 -5.34 7.20
N GLU A 65 -0.68 -4.02 7.21
CA GLU A 65 -1.92 -3.31 7.48
C GLU A 65 -2.27 -2.46 6.25
N VAL A 66 -3.53 -2.52 5.84
CA VAL A 66 -4.01 -1.83 4.64
C VAL A 66 -4.98 -0.72 5.04
N PHE A 67 -4.81 0.44 4.45
CA PHE A 67 -5.76 1.54 4.67
C PHE A 67 -5.84 2.40 3.41
N GLY A 68 -6.97 3.10 3.29
CA GLY A 68 -7.15 4.06 2.21
C GLY A 68 -6.91 5.47 2.72
N PHE A 69 -6.47 6.35 1.83
CA PHE A 69 -6.28 7.76 2.19
C PHE A 69 -6.64 8.65 1.01
N SER A 70 -7.12 9.84 1.30
CA SER A 70 -7.45 10.83 0.29
C SER A 70 -6.73 12.15 0.54
N ASP A 71 -5.98 12.23 1.62
CA ASP A 71 -5.20 13.41 1.98
C ASP A 71 -3.76 13.26 1.54
N LEU A 72 -2.92 14.14 2.04
CA LEU A 72 -1.50 14.05 1.78
C LEU A 72 -0.92 12.84 2.47
N LEU A 73 -0.11 12.10 1.73
CA LEU A 73 0.56 10.93 2.29
C LEU A 73 1.41 11.30 3.51
N ALA A 74 1.98 12.50 3.49
CA ALA A 74 2.81 12.96 4.61
C ALA A 74 2.06 12.95 5.94
N ASN A 75 0.76 13.23 5.91
CA ASN A 75 -0.06 13.22 7.13
C ASN A 75 -0.16 11.80 7.70
N GLU A 76 -0.31 10.82 6.82
CA GLU A 76 -0.39 9.42 7.25
C GLU A 76 0.95 8.94 7.81
N ILE A 77 2.03 9.34 7.16
CA ILE A 77 3.36 8.98 7.61
C ILE A 77 3.62 9.51 9.01
N LYS A 78 3.26 10.77 9.23
CA LYS A 78 3.46 11.40 10.52
C LYS A 78 2.56 10.77 11.60
N ALA A 79 1.29 10.55 11.28
CA ALA A 79 0.33 10.01 12.23
C ALA A 79 0.71 8.59 12.67
N LYS A 80 1.25 7.81 11.77
CA LYS A 80 1.58 6.41 12.04
C LYS A 80 3.05 6.20 12.39
N LYS A 81 3.82 7.29 12.44
CA LYS A 81 5.24 7.24 12.78
C LYS A 81 6.02 6.29 11.87
N ILE A 82 5.75 6.40 10.59
CA ILE A 82 6.39 5.55 9.60
C ILE A 82 7.77 6.09 9.29
N THR A 83 8.75 5.21 9.19
CA THR A 83 10.15 5.61 9.06
C THR A 83 10.68 5.59 7.64
N ALA A 84 10.02 4.88 6.72
CA ALA A 84 10.49 4.81 5.35
C ALA A 84 9.35 4.55 4.39
N ILE A 85 9.56 4.93 3.13
CA ILE A 85 8.59 4.73 2.07
C ILE A 85 9.16 3.73 1.07
N ILE A 86 8.38 2.70 0.76
CA ILE A 86 8.74 1.75 -0.29
C ILE A 86 8.24 2.32 -1.60
N ARG A 87 9.12 2.37 -2.57
CA ARG A 87 8.73 2.78 -3.91
C ARG A 87 8.72 1.57 -4.80
N GLY A 88 7.59 1.32 -5.43
CA GLY A 88 7.50 0.25 -6.38
C GLY A 88 8.07 0.69 -7.71
N VAL A 89 9.35 0.91 -7.75
CA VAL A 89 9.99 1.39 -8.95
C VAL A 89 10.02 0.29 -9.99
N ARG A 90 9.40 0.57 -11.09
CA ARG A 90 9.42 -0.31 -12.25
C ARG A 90 10.44 0.24 -13.17
N THR A 91 11.56 -0.35 -13.11
CA THR A 91 12.58 0.15 -13.98
C THR A 91 12.34 -0.19 -15.40
N THR A 92 11.38 -0.85 -15.67
CA THR A 92 11.18 -1.12 -16.96
C THR A 92 10.37 -0.56 -17.50
N THR A 93 10.44 -0.34 -17.47
CA THR A 93 9.84 0.17 -17.80
C THR A 93 9.81 0.27 -18.30
#